data_3078e2c938991b3375b63dc0e295de6e
#
_entry.id   3078e2c938991b3375b63dc0e295de6e
#
_cell.length_a   1.000
_cell.length_b   1.000
_cell.length_c   1.000
_cell.angle_alpha   90.00
_cell.angle_beta   90.00
_cell.angle_gamma   90.00
#
_symmetry.space_group_name_H-M   'P 1'
#
loop_
_entity.id
_entity.type
_entity.pdbx_description
1 polymer ?
#
loop_
_entity_poly.entity_id
_entity_poly.type
_entity_poly.pdbx_seq_one_letter_code
_entity_poly.pdbx_strand_id
1 'polypeptide(L)'
;MDPARDIVKLAVFERHKGTGHKGVGFLGGYGLKAGAVATSVAHDSHNLIVAGVSDSDMALAAEAVRKAEGGIAVVKGGTLLGILPLPIGGLMTPMTAQAVDEKLEELKRLAAGLGVREGIDPFMTLAFVSLPVIPALRLNTCGLIDVERQEILEVSFGETQFRNEKVGGKLYGSGENISPERK
;
A
#
# COMPACT_ATOMS: atom_id res chain seq x y z
N MET A 1 2.19 14.81 7.68
CA MET A 1 2.10 13.65 8.63
C MET A 1 2.01 14.21 10.04
N ASP A 2 1.20 13.60 10.86
CA ASP A 2 1.03 13.99 12.27
C ASP A 2 0.91 12.72 13.14
N PRO A 3 2.06 12.09 13.49
CA PRO A 3 2.05 10.85 14.26
C PRO A 3 1.45 11.01 15.67
N ALA A 4 1.42 12.24 16.23
CA ALA A 4 0.78 12.51 17.52
C ALA A 4 -0.74 12.31 17.43
N ARG A 5 -1.33 12.68 16.29
CA ARG A 5 -2.75 12.50 15.97
C ARG A 5 -3.05 11.16 15.26
N ASP A 6 -2.07 10.26 15.20
CA ASP A 6 -2.17 8.98 14.49
C ASP A 6 -2.50 9.15 12.99
N ILE A 7 -1.80 10.10 12.33
CA ILE A 7 -1.92 10.34 10.89
C ILE A 7 -0.56 10.13 10.24
N VAL A 8 -0.43 9.07 9.45
CA VAL A 8 0.79 8.72 8.70
C VAL A 8 0.56 8.84 7.20
N LYS A 9 1.64 8.99 6.43
CA LYS A 9 1.56 8.95 4.97
C LYS A 9 1.37 7.51 4.51
N LEU A 10 0.54 7.35 3.48
CA LEU A 10 0.31 6.10 2.77
C LEU A 10 0.63 6.30 1.29
N ALA A 11 1.36 5.39 0.70
CA ALA A 11 1.66 5.39 -0.73
C ALA A 11 1.42 3.99 -1.32
N VAL A 12 0.85 3.96 -2.53
CA VAL A 12 0.64 2.74 -3.32
C VAL A 12 1.33 2.92 -4.66
N PHE A 13 2.28 2.04 -4.98
CA PHE A 13 3.07 2.09 -6.21
C PHE A 13 2.70 0.92 -7.11
N GLU A 14 2.44 1.21 -8.39
CA GLU A 14 2.29 0.19 -9.42
C GLU A 14 3.62 -0.55 -9.60
N ARG A 15 3.60 -1.88 -9.65
CA ARG A 15 4.81 -2.70 -9.75
C ARG A 15 4.80 -3.77 -10.85
N HIS A 16 3.71 -3.89 -11.62
CA HIS A 16 3.54 -4.99 -12.57
C HIS A 16 3.86 -4.59 -14.01
N LYS A 17 3.60 -3.34 -14.37
CA LYS A 17 3.67 -2.84 -15.76
C LYS A 17 4.72 -1.74 -15.97
N GLY A 18 5.36 -1.29 -14.88
CA GLY A 18 6.34 -0.22 -14.95
C GLY A 18 5.76 1.13 -15.41
N THR A 19 4.48 1.38 -15.13
CA THR A 19 3.79 2.60 -15.57
C THR A 19 4.21 3.85 -14.80
N GLY A 20 4.84 3.68 -13.63
CA GLY A 20 5.15 4.76 -12.71
C GLY A 20 3.93 5.33 -11.97
N HIS A 21 2.75 4.75 -12.15
CA HIS A 21 1.55 5.20 -11.44
C HIS A 21 1.69 5.00 -9.94
N LYS A 22 1.24 5.99 -9.18
CA LYS A 22 1.26 5.97 -7.72
C LYS A 22 0.09 6.75 -7.15
N GLY A 23 -0.48 6.24 -6.07
CA GLY A 23 -1.40 6.99 -5.21
C GLY A 23 -0.71 7.36 -3.92
N VAL A 24 -0.95 8.58 -3.43
CA VAL A 24 -0.43 9.05 -2.14
C VAL A 24 -1.58 9.64 -1.35
N GLY A 25 -1.64 9.32 -0.06
CA GLY A 25 -2.68 9.79 0.84
C GLY A 25 -2.23 9.72 2.29
N PHE A 26 -3.21 9.74 3.19
CA PHE A 26 -2.98 9.61 4.62
C PHE A 26 -3.77 8.45 5.20
N LEU A 27 -3.19 7.80 6.19
CA LEU A 27 -3.78 6.68 6.93
C LEU A 27 -3.88 7.09 8.40
N GLY A 28 -5.11 7.05 8.93
CA GLY A 28 -5.39 7.22 10.36
C GLY A 28 -5.67 5.89 11.02
N GLY A 29 -5.42 5.80 12.33
CA GLY A 29 -5.76 4.61 13.11
C GLY A 29 -4.73 3.48 13.06
N TYR A 30 -3.62 3.65 12.35
CA TYR A 30 -2.58 2.63 12.21
C TYR A 30 -1.59 2.58 13.38
N GLY A 31 -1.43 3.71 14.08
CA GLY A 31 -0.64 3.81 15.31
C GLY A 31 0.83 4.13 15.12
N LEU A 32 1.39 3.98 13.92
CA LEU A 32 2.83 4.13 13.65
C LEU A 32 3.36 5.51 14.12
N LYS A 33 4.39 5.50 14.96
CA LYS A 33 5.01 6.70 15.55
C LYS A 33 6.39 7.02 14.96
N ALA A 34 7.06 6.03 14.35
CA ALA A 34 8.37 6.19 13.74
C ALA A 34 8.53 5.21 12.57
N GLY A 35 9.45 5.52 11.65
CA GLY A 35 9.83 4.62 10.58
C GLY A 35 8.78 4.43 9.48
N ALA A 36 8.89 3.29 8.80
CA ALA A 36 7.99 2.90 7.73
C ALA A 36 7.82 1.37 7.65
N VAL A 37 6.66 0.96 7.12
CA VAL A 37 6.31 -0.44 6.83
C VAL A 37 5.92 -0.53 5.37
N ALA A 38 6.41 -1.55 4.65
CA ALA A 38 6.08 -1.80 3.25
C ALA A 38 5.67 -3.26 3.03
N THR A 39 4.74 -3.49 2.10
CA THR A 39 4.32 -4.82 1.69
C THR A 39 3.94 -4.86 0.21
N SER A 40 4.30 -5.95 -0.49
CA SER A 40 3.81 -6.28 -1.83
C SER A 40 2.56 -7.17 -1.80
N VAL A 41 2.14 -7.62 -0.62
CA VAL A 41 0.88 -8.35 -0.44
C VAL A 41 -0.24 -7.34 -0.22
N ALA A 42 -1.03 -7.09 -1.26
CA ALA A 42 -2.06 -6.04 -1.27
C ALA A 42 -3.24 -6.43 -2.16
N HIS A 43 -4.35 -6.74 -1.57
CA HIS A 43 -5.54 -7.21 -2.28
C HIS A 43 -6.17 -6.11 -3.15
N ASP A 44 -6.64 -6.42 -4.36
CA ASP A 44 -6.36 -7.63 -5.18
C ASP A 44 -5.18 -7.39 -6.12
N SER A 45 -4.76 -6.12 -6.27
CA SER A 45 -3.76 -5.69 -7.27
C SER A 45 -2.34 -6.13 -6.95
N HIS A 46 -2.05 -6.44 -5.69
CA HIS A 46 -0.71 -6.74 -5.18
C HIS A 46 0.34 -5.70 -5.60
N ASN A 47 -0.06 -4.44 -5.63
CA ASN A 47 0.83 -3.30 -5.77
C ASN A 47 1.64 -3.11 -4.47
N LEU A 48 2.75 -2.39 -4.56
CA LEU A 48 3.55 -2.09 -3.37
C LEU A 48 2.87 -1.01 -2.53
N ILE A 49 2.54 -1.33 -1.28
CA ILE A 49 1.99 -0.39 -0.30
C ILE A 49 3.06 -0.04 0.73
N VAL A 50 3.15 1.24 1.05
CA VAL A 50 4.06 1.76 2.08
C VAL A 50 3.33 2.74 2.98
N ALA A 51 3.40 2.51 4.30
CA ALA A 51 2.96 3.46 5.31
C ALA A 51 4.15 3.96 6.12
N GLY A 52 4.22 5.25 6.43
CA GLY A 52 5.37 5.78 7.16
C GLY A 52 5.20 7.20 7.69
N VAL A 53 6.12 7.58 8.57
CA VAL A 53 6.17 8.91 9.20
C VAL A 53 7.28 9.80 8.63
N SER A 54 8.10 9.30 7.72
CA SER A 54 9.08 10.08 6.96
C SER A 54 9.22 9.55 5.54
N ASP A 55 9.40 10.47 4.59
CA ASP A 55 9.55 10.10 3.17
C ASP A 55 10.83 9.30 2.92
N SER A 56 11.91 9.56 3.66
CA SER A 56 13.17 8.82 3.56
C SER A 56 13.02 7.36 4.00
N ASP A 57 12.35 7.10 5.11
CA ASP A 57 12.12 5.72 5.58
C ASP A 57 11.14 4.98 4.64
N MET A 58 10.10 5.68 4.13
CA MET A 58 9.18 5.11 3.13
C MET A 58 9.90 4.74 1.84
N ALA A 59 10.77 5.61 1.33
CA ALA A 59 11.56 5.35 0.13
C ALA A 59 12.51 4.15 0.34
N LEU A 60 13.17 4.08 1.49
CA LEU A 60 14.04 2.96 1.82
C LEU A 60 13.26 1.63 1.94
N ALA A 61 12.08 1.65 2.57
CA ALA A 61 11.22 0.47 2.67
C ALA A 61 10.74 -0.02 1.30
N ALA A 62 10.30 0.92 0.44
CA ALA A 62 9.92 0.61 -0.93
C ALA A 62 11.08 0.01 -1.73
N GLU A 63 12.27 0.60 -1.62
CA GLU A 63 13.48 0.14 -2.33
C GLU A 63 13.94 -1.24 -1.83
N ALA A 64 13.82 -1.51 -0.53
CA ALA A 64 14.14 -2.82 0.03
C ALA A 64 13.23 -3.92 -0.56
N VAL A 65 11.91 -3.67 -0.62
CA VAL A 65 10.96 -4.61 -1.22
C VAL A 65 11.20 -4.75 -2.73
N ARG A 66 11.52 -3.66 -3.44
CA ARG A 66 11.84 -3.69 -4.87
C ARG A 66 13.07 -4.56 -5.15
N LYS A 67 14.15 -4.39 -4.37
CA LYS A 67 15.38 -5.19 -4.51
C LYS A 67 15.17 -6.67 -4.20
N ALA A 68 14.24 -6.98 -3.31
CA ALA A 68 13.86 -8.36 -2.97
C ALA A 68 12.84 -8.97 -3.95
N GLU A 69 12.48 -8.25 -5.04
CA GLU A 69 11.46 -8.64 -6.03
C GLU A 69 10.07 -8.84 -5.44
N GLY A 70 9.84 -8.28 -4.25
CA GLY A 70 8.64 -8.37 -3.44
C GLY A 70 8.96 -8.74 -2.00
N GLY A 71 8.01 -8.49 -1.09
CA GLY A 71 8.23 -8.80 0.32
C GLY A 71 7.51 -7.87 1.27
N ILE A 72 7.88 -8.05 2.55
CA ILE A 72 7.43 -7.22 3.66
C ILE A 72 8.67 -6.65 4.34
N ALA A 73 8.73 -5.33 4.51
CA ALA A 73 9.89 -4.64 5.09
C ALA A 73 9.48 -3.67 6.20
N VAL A 74 10.35 -3.56 7.21
CA VAL A 74 10.23 -2.60 8.31
C VAL A 74 11.51 -1.78 8.39
N VAL A 75 11.39 -0.45 8.40
CA VAL A 75 12.50 0.51 8.36
C VAL A 75 12.34 1.54 9.47
N LYS A 76 13.46 2.02 10.03
CA LYS A 76 13.49 3.13 10.99
C LYS A 76 14.77 3.94 10.86
N GLY A 77 14.65 5.26 10.74
CA GLY A 77 15.81 6.18 10.81
C GLY A 77 16.88 5.87 9.75
N GLY A 78 16.48 5.57 8.51
CA GLY A 78 17.39 5.22 7.44
C GLY A 78 18.00 3.80 7.52
N THR A 79 17.47 2.95 8.40
CA THR A 79 17.96 1.57 8.58
C THR A 79 16.87 0.55 8.32
N LEU A 80 17.15 -0.45 7.48
CA LEU A 80 16.30 -1.61 7.30
C LEU A 80 16.40 -2.50 8.54
N LEU A 81 15.31 -2.58 9.33
CA LEU A 81 15.27 -3.39 10.54
C LEU A 81 15.02 -4.86 10.24
N GLY A 82 14.22 -5.16 9.23
CA GLY A 82 13.94 -6.51 8.79
C GLY A 82 13.18 -6.55 7.48
N ILE A 83 13.32 -7.69 6.78
CA ILE A 83 12.63 -7.97 5.54
C ILE A 83 12.28 -9.46 5.44
N LEU A 84 11.08 -9.77 4.98
CA LEU A 84 10.69 -11.08 4.46
C LEU A 84 10.65 -10.97 2.94
N PRO A 85 11.59 -11.57 2.20
CA PRO A 85 11.58 -11.55 0.75
C PRO A 85 10.52 -12.50 0.19
N LEU A 86 9.78 -12.04 -0.82
CA LEU A 86 8.76 -12.80 -1.54
C LEU A 86 9.02 -12.73 -3.05
N PRO A 87 10.15 -13.31 -3.55
CA PRO A 87 10.61 -13.12 -4.92
C PRO A 87 9.70 -13.78 -5.97
N ILE A 88 8.82 -14.68 -5.57
CA ILE A 88 7.94 -15.38 -6.51
C ILE A 88 6.63 -14.57 -6.64
N GLY A 89 6.56 -13.74 -7.67
CA GLY A 89 5.42 -12.87 -7.96
C GLY A 89 5.18 -11.76 -6.92
N GLY A 90 6.11 -11.58 -5.96
CA GLY A 90 5.94 -10.64 -4.83
C GLY A 90 5.02 -11.16 -3.73
N LEU A 91 4.69 -12.45 -3.74
CA LEU A 91 3.68 -13.07 -2.87
C LEU A 91 4.17 -14.34 -2.18
N MET A 92 5.15 -15.04 -2.77
CA MET A 92 5.61 -16.33 -2.29
C MET A 92 7.14 -16.35 -2.18
N THR A 93 7.63 -17.26 -1.36
CA THR A 93 9.06 -17.46 -1.09
C THR A 93 9.40 -18.95 -1.13
N PRO A 94 10.63 -19.33 -1.50
CA PRO A 94 11.10 -20.70 -1.37
C PRO A 94 11.45 -21.12 0.07
N MET A 95 11.31 -20.22 1.05
CA MET A 95 11.53 -20.52 2.46
C MET A 95 10.52 -21.56 2.97
N THR A 96 10.89 -22.31 4.01
CA THR A 96 9.96 -23.19 4.69
C THR A 96 8.85 -22.42 5.41
N ALA A 97 7.69 -23.02 5.61
CA ALA A 97 6.58 -22.39 6.33
C ALA A 97 7.00 -21.93 7.74
N GLN A 98 7.78 -22.73 8.44
CA GLN A 98 8.32 -22.37 9.75
C GLN A 98 9.20 -21.12 9.68
N ALA A 99 10.12 -21.03 8.72
CA ALA A 99 11.00 -19.87 8.57
C ALA A 99 10.22 -18.59 8.19
N VAL A 100 9.15 -18.73 7.41
CA VAL A 100 8.24 -17.62 7.09
C VAL A 100 7.51 -17.15 8.34
N ASP A 101 6.97 -18.06 9.14
CA ASP A 101 6.24 -17.76 10.36
C ASP A 101 7.14 -17.03 11.38
N GLU A 102 8.33 -17.56 11.63
CA GLU A 102 9.33 -16.95 12.51
C GLU A 102 9.68 -15.52 12.05
N LYS A 103 9.85 -15.33 10.72
CA LYS A 103 10.19 -14.02 10.14
C LYS A 103 9.00 -13.04 10.20
N LEU A 104 7.78 -13.50 9.99
CA LEU A 104 6.58 -12.67 10.14
C LEU A 104 6.40 -12.21 11.59
N GLU A 105 6.58 -13.10 12.55
CA GLU A 105 6.51 -12.74 13.97
C GLU A 105 7.62 -11.76 14.40
N GLU A 106 8.83 -11.90 13.83
CA GLU A 106 9.89 -10.91 14.02
C GLU A 106 9.46 -9.53 13.48
N LEU A 107 8.95 -9.48 12.24
CA LEU A 107 8.53 -8.23 11.60
C LEU A 107 7.34 -7.58 12.31
N LYS A 108 6.38 -8.37 12.81
CA LYS A 108 5.27 -7.87 13.64
C LYS A 108 5.77 -7.20 14.92
N ARG A 109 6.73 -7.83 15.61
CA ARG A 109 7.36 -7.24 16.81
C ARG A 109 8.09 -5.94 16.48
N LEU A 110 8.82 -5.89 15.36
CA LEU A 110 9.48 -4.66 14.89
C LEU A 110 8.48 -3.55 14.60
N ALA A 111 7.39 -3.85 13.88
CA ALA A 111 6.32 -2.90 13.57
C ALA A 111 5.62 -2.40 14.85
N ALA A 112 5.33 -3.27 15.81
CA ALA A 112 4.81 -2.90 17.12
C ALA A 112 5.77 -1.97 17.87
N GLY A 113 7.08 -2.24 17.83
CA GLY A 113 8.12 -1.36 18.38
C GLY A 113 8.24 0.01 17.72
N LEU A 114 7.68 0.18 16.52
CA LEU A 114 7.50 1.47 15.85
C LEU A 114 6.19 2.18 16.20
N GLY A 115 5.33 1.55 16.99
CA GLY A 115 4.08 2.12 17.48
C GLY A 115 2.83 1.67 16.71
N VAL A 116 2.93 0.69 15.82
CA VAL A 116 1.72 0.12 15.20
C VAL A 116 0.77 -0.36 16.29
N ARG A 117 -0.52 -0.03 16.12
CA ARG A 117 -1.55 -0.25 17.13
C ARG A 117 -1.63 -1.71 17.55
N GLU A 118 -1.72 -1.93 18.85
CA GLU A 118 -2.01 -3.26 19.40
C GLU A 118 -3.39 -3.76 18.91
N GLY A 119 -3.50 -5.06 18.69
CA GLY A 119 -4.73 -5.72 18.22
C GLY A 119 -5.00 -5.70 16.72
N ILE A 120 -4.11 -5.07 15.93
CA ILE A 120 -4.16 -5.19 14.46
C ILE A 120 -2.94 -5.94 13.92
N ASP A 121 -3.11 -6.69 12.84
CA ASP A 121 -1.98 -7.20 12.07
C ASP A 121 -1.46 -6.07 11.16
N PRO A 122 -0.18 -5.64 11.31
CA PRO A 122 0.35 -4.50 10.59
C PRO A 122 0.32 -4.68 9.06
N PHE A 123 0.58 -5.88 8.58
CA PHE A 123 0.73 -6.15 7.15
C PHE A 123 -0.62 -6.43 6.50
N MET A 124 -1.48 -7.22 7.17
CA MET A 124 -2.84 -7.49 6.67
C MET A 124 -3.69 -6.22 6.66
N THR A 125 -3.54 -5.34 7.64
CA THR A 125 -4.22 -4.04 7.61
C THR A 125 -3.85 -3.24 6.37
N LEU A 126 -2.57 -3.18 6.01
CA LEU A 126 -2.13 -2.51 4.78
C LEU A 126 -2.61 -3.23 3.52
N ALA A 127 -2.66 -4.56 3.53
CA ALA A 127 -3.10 -5.34 2.38
C ALA A 127 -4.54 -5.01 1.94
N PHE A 128 -5.41 -4.58 2.87
CA PHE A 128 -6.81 -4.22 2.58
C PHE A 128 -7.05 -2.72 2.37
N VAL A 129 -6.08 -1.87 2.70
CA VAL A 129 -6.21 -0.41 2.56
C VAL A 129 -6.41 0.04 1.11
N SER A 130 -5.90 -0.73 0.14
CA SER A 130 -6.01 -0.43 -1.29
C SER A 130 -7.16 -1.14 -2.02
N LEU A 131 -7.94 -1.95 -1.33
CA LEU A 131 -9.00 -2.77 -1.92
C LEU A 131 -10.30 -1.96 -2.12
N PRO A 132 -10.64 -1.54 -3.34
CA PRO A 132 -11.72 -0.58 -3.59
C PRO A 132 -13.13 -1.20 -3.59
N VAL A 133 -13.34 -2.25 -2.79
CA VAL A 133 -14.63 -2.89 -2.56
C VAL A 133 -15.04 -2.84 -1.08
N ILE A 134 -14.14 -2.37 -0.20
CA ILE A 134 -14.42 -2.21 1.21
C ILE A 134 -14.67 -0.73 1.50
N PRO A 135 -15.86 -0.34 1.99
CA PRO A 135 -16.16 1.03 2.40
C PRO A 135 -15.22 1.51 3.56
N ALA A 136 -15.06 2.85 3.74
CA ALA A 136 -15.56 3.92 2.90
C ALA A 136 -14.51 4.41 1.90
N LEU A 137 -13.29 4.80 2.35
CA LEU A 137 -12.22 5.33 1.52
C LEU A 137 -11.10 4.32 1.33
N ARG A 138 -10.58 4.23 0.10
CA ARG A 138 -9.41 3.38 -0.23
C ARG A 138 -8.43 4.15 -1.10
N LEU A 139 -7.16 3.81 -0.98
CA LEU A 139 -6.10 4.40 -1.80
C LEU A 139 -5.51 3.33 -2.71
N ASN A 140 -5.50 3.59 -4.02
CA ASN A 140 -4.80 2.75 -4.99
C ASN A 140 -3.92 3.59 -5.91
N THR A 141 -3.38 3.01 -6.97
CA THR A 141 -2.51 3.70 -7.94
C THR A 141 -3.23 4.75 -8.80
N CYS A 142 -4.58 4.76 -8.80
CA CYS A 142 -5.38 5.79 -9.47
C CYS A 142 -5.67 7.00 -8.55
N GLY A 143 -5.47 6.87 -7.24
CA GLY A 143 -5.73 7.91 -6.25
C GLY A 143 -6.60 7.43 -5.09
N LEU A 144 -7.17 8.40 -4.34
CA LEU A 144 -8.11 8.15 -3.26
C LEU A 144 -9.49 7.86 -3.85
N ILE A 145 -10.11 6.76 -3.43
CA ILE A 145 -11.39 6.29 -3.94
C ILE A 145 -12.44 6.37 -2.83
N ASP A 146 -13.55 7.04 -3.11
CA ASP A 146 -14.80 6.86 -2.37
C ASP A 146 -15.49 5.60 -2.91
N VAL A 147 -15.44 4.53 -2.12
CA VAL A 147 -15.97 3.23 -2.54
C VAL A 147 -17.50 3.23 -2.59
N GLU A 148 -18.16 4.01 -1.74
CA GLU A 148 -19.62 4.09 -1.69
C GLU A 148 -20.18 4.84 -2.91
N ARG A 149 -19.48 5.88 -3.37
CA ARG A 149 -19.84 6.67 -4.55
C ARG A 149 -19.21 6.17 -5.84
N GLN A 150 -18.21 5.29 -5.74
CA GLN A 150 -17.39 4.82 -6.86
C GLN A 150 -16.70 5.97 -7.63
N GLU A 151 -16.19 6.94 -6.89
CA GLU A 151 -15.54 8.14 -7.42
C GLU A 151 -14.09 8.23 -6.95
N ILE A 152 -13.22 8.79 -7.82
CA ILE A 152 -11.86 9.16 -7.43
C ILE A 152 -11.91 10.57 -6.86
N LEU A 153 -11.43 10.73 -5.63
CA LEU A 153 -11.37 12.01 -4.94
C LEU A 153 -10.04 12.71 -5.19
N GLU A 154 -10.07 14.04 -5.32
CA GLU A 154 -8.86 14.83 -5.31
C GLU A 154 -8.26 14.89 -3.89
N VAL A 155 -6.97 14.53 -3.77
CA VAL A 155 -6.23 14.68 -2.53
C VAL A 155 -5.36 15.92 -2.63
N SER A 156 -5.67 16.96 -1.84
CA SER A 156 -4.89 18.19 -1.79
C SER A 156 -3.74 18.05 -0.79
N PHE A 157 -2.50 18.27 -1.26
CA PHE A 157 -1.29 18.29 -0.44
C PHE A 157 -0.70 19.72 -0.38
N GLY A 158 -1.48 20.71 0.06
CA GLY A 158 -1.03 22.10 0.07
C GLY A 158 -0.75 22.67 -1.33
N GLU A 159 0.06 23.72 -1.46
CA GLU A 159 0.29 24.41 -2.74
C GLU A 159 1.09 23.63 -3.80
N THR A 160 1.56 22.44 -3.51
CA THR A 160 2.21 21.57 -4.49
C THR A 160 1.16 20.79 -5.27
N GLN A 161 0.62 21.40 -6.31
CA GLN A 161 -0.22 20.73 -7.30
C GLN A 161 0.61 19.65 -8.01
N PHE A 162 0.43 18.39 -7.65
CA PHE A 162 0.70 17.31 -8.58
C PHE A 162 -0.34 17.39 -9.68
N ARG A 163 0.04 17.88 -10.87
CA ARG A 163 -0.81 17.80 -12.06
C ARG A 163 -1.13 16.32 -12.28
N ASN A 164 -2.37 15.93 -11.98
CA ASN A 164 -2.93 14.72 -12.55
C ASN A 164 -3.05 14.97 -14.05
N GLU A 165 -2.14 14.42 -14.84
CA GLU A 165 -2.44 14.23 -16.25
C GLU A 165 -3.70 13.37 -16.30
N LYS A 166 -4.74 13.91 -16.94
CA LYS A 166 -6.01 13.23 -17.13
C LYS A 166 -5.73 11.91 -17.85
N VAL A 167 -5.61 10.84 -17.11
CA VAL A 167 -5.71 9.51 -17.67
C VAL A 167 -7.19 9.32 -17.99
N GLY A 168 -7.56 9.62 -19.22
CA GLY A 168 -8.87 9.31 -19.75
C GLY A 168 -9.04 7.80 -19.88
N GLY A 169 -9.42 7.15 -18.81
CA GLY A 169 -9.73 5.73 -18.76
C GLY A 169 -11.08 5.55 -18.08
N LYS A 170 -12.09 5.18 -18.86
CA LYS A 170 -13.36 4.69 -18.33
C LYS A 170 -13.07 3.58 -17.31
N LEU A 171 -13.59 3.73 -16.09
CA LEU A 171 -13.65 2.66 -15.11
C LEU A 171 -14.30 1.44 -15.75
N TYR A 172 -13.69 0.29 -15.64
CA TYR A 172 -14.25 -0.99 -16.05
C TYR A 172 -15.57 -1.23 -15.30
N GLY A 173 -16.69 -1.22 -16.02
CA GLY A 173 -17.98 -1.60 -15.43
C GLY A 173 -19.24 -0.94 -15.96
N SER A 174 -19.26 -0.29 -17.12
CA SER A 174 -20.52 0.00 -17.79
C SER A 174 -20.77 -1.10 -18.84
N GLY A 175 -21.62 -2.08 -18.49
CA GLY A 175 -22.10 -3.05 -19.44
C GLY A 175 -22.83 -2.34 -20.58
N GLU A 176 -22.24 -2.33 -21.77
CA GLU A 176 -22.98 -2.00 -22.98
C GLU A 176 -23.94 -3.15 -23.28
N ASN A 177 -25.24 -2.83 -23.22
CA ASN A 177 -26.31 -3.68 -23.74
C ASN A 177 -26.04 -3.98 -25.22
N ILE A 178 -25.61 -5.19 -25.49
CA ILE A 178 -25.67 -5.72 -26.87
C ILE A 178 -27.11 -6.14 -27.13
N SER A 179 -27.86 -5.29 -27.80
CA SER A 179 -29.11 -5.67 -28.38
C SER A 179 -28.85 -6.63 -29.56
N PRO A 180 -29.51 -7.79 -29.65
CA PRO A 180 -29.38 -8.64 -30.81
C PRO A 180 -30.25 -8.05 -31.94
N GLU A 181 -29.62 -7.51 -32.99
CA GLU A 181 -30.34 -7.29 -34.25
C GLU A 181 -30.72 -8.61 -34.86
N ARG A 182 -32.02 -8.75 -35.09
CA ARG A 182 -32.62 -9.84 -35.91
C ARG A 182 -32.32 -9.58 -37.36
N LYS A 183 -31.79 -10.54 -38.02
CA LYS A 183 -32.14 -10.92 -39.39
C LYS A 183 -32.01 -12.42 -39.55
#